data_da7570efe3711eef31d1b163566f6973
#
_entry.id   da7570efe3711eef31d1b163566f6973
#
_cell.length_a   1.000
_cell.length_b   1.000
_cell.length_c   1.000
_cell.angle_alpha   90.00
_cell.angle_beta   90.00
_cell.angle_gamma   90.00
#
_symmetry.space_group_name_H-M   'P 1'
#
loop_
_entity.id
_entity.type
_entity.pdbx_description
1 polymer ?
#
loop_
_entity_poly.entity_id
_entity_poly.type
_entity_poly.pdbx_seq_one_letter_code
_entity_poly.pdbx_strand_id
1 'polypeptide(L)'
;MSNQDVVAKVLQDAGITNKYALASAMAIIQKESGFNPRSETTYSKTSNDRIRSIFSKTKTLSDEALTKLKSNDFDFFNFVYGGKYGNSSKEGYKFRGRGLNQLTFKSNYIKYGRLTKTDLVNNPDLANDIRVASNVVAQYFLEQFKNNQKLIEQRYNVKNINDFKDTTTAVNVFYNANAGFGKDTSKTTTEGKTRALSVVDSFLKYATENKGTIGVGALLLIAGIGYYAYTKNLIRL
;
A
#
# COMPACT_ATOMS: atom_id res chain seq x y z
N MET A 1 20.96 -0.82 -6.03
CA MET A 1 19.91 0.07 -5.52
C MET A 1 19.19 -0.71 -4.42
N SER A 2 19.09 -0.16 -3.22
CA SER A 2 18.37 -0.80 -2.11
C SER A 2 16.86 -0.81 -2.37
N ASN A 3 16.10 -1.65 -1.66
CA ASN A 3 14.63 -1.62 -1.75
C ASN A 3 14.08 -0.24 -1.37
N GLN A 4 14.68 0.43 -0.37
CA GLN A 4 14.32 1.79 0.02
C GLN A 4 14.46 2.76 -1.15
N ASP A 5 15.56 2.71 -1.91
CA ASP A 5 15.78 3.59 -3.06
C ASP A 5 14.77 3.33 -4.17
N VAL A 6 14.44 2.05 -4.43
CA VAL A 6 13.41 1.69 -5.41
C VAL A 6 12.07 2.25 -5.01
N VAL A 7 11.67 2.11 -3.73
CA VAL A 7 10.41 2.64 -3.21
C VAL A 7 10.36 4.16 -3.36
N ALA A 8 11.40 4.87 -2.92
CA ALA A 8 11.46 6.32 -3.02
C ALA A 8 11.31 6.80 -4.46
N LYS A 9 12.06 6.20 -5.38
CA LYS A 9 11.99 6.54 -6.80
C LYS A 9 10.59 6.29 -7.38
N VAL A 10 10.00 5.15 -7.11
CA VAL A 10 8.67 4.80 -7.64
C VAL A 10 7.58 5.72 -7.08
N LEU A 11 7.64 6.08 -5.79
CA LEU A 11 6.71 7.07 -5.20
C LEU A 11 6.79 8.42 -5.92
N GLN A 12 8.02 8.89 -6.22
CA GLN A 12 8.22 10.14 -6.94
C GLN A 12 7.77 10.07 -8.40
N ASP A 13 8.10 9.00 -9.12
CA ASP A 13 7.67 8.75 -10.50
C ASP A 13 6.12 8.68 -10.59
N ALA A 14 5.45 8.23 -9.52
CA ALA A 14 3.99 8.23 -9.41
C ALA A 14 3.39 9.62 -9.06
N GLY A 15 4.21 10.64 -8.80
CA GLY A 15 3.77 12.00 -8.54
C GLY A 15 3.76 12.43 -7.07
N ILE A 16 4.30 11.63 -6.13
CA ILE A 16 4.48 12.01 -4.72
C ILE A 16 5.84 12.68 -4.58
N THR A 17 5.93 13.97 -4.94
CA THR A 17 7.20 14.69 -5.11
C THR A 17 7.53 15.67 -3.97
N ASN A 18 6.53 16.05 -3.15
CA ASN A 18 6.75 16.87 -1.98
C ASN A 18 7.60 16.13 -0.95
N LYS A 19 8.65 16.77 -0.42
CA LYS A 19 9.59 16.11 0.51
C LYS A 19 8.93 15.55 1.78
N TYR A 20 7.92 16.25 2.31
CA TYR A 20 7.19 15.81 3.50
C TYR A 20 6.25 14.65 3.18
N ALA A 21 5.57 14.69 2.03
CA ALA A 21 4.75 13.58 1.54
C ALA A 21 5.59 12.32 1.30
N LEU A 22 6.70 12.46 0.59
CA LEU A 22 7.61 11.35 0.29
C LEU A 22 8.17 10.72 1.57
N ALA A 23 8.73 11.54 2.47
CA ALA A 23 9.27 11.07 3.75
C ALA A 23 8.21 10.34 4.58
N SER A 24 6.98 10.87 4.62
CA SER A 24 5.87 10.27 5.37
C SER A 24 5.39 8.96 4.76
N ALA A 25 5.25 8.88 3.43
CA ALA A 25 4.92 7.65 2.73
C ALA A 25 5.97 6.56 3.01
N MET A 26 7.26 6.92 2.92
CA MET A 26 8.37 6.01 3.23
C MET A 26 8.35 5.55 4.69
N ALA A 27 8.08 6.44 5.65
CA ALA A 27 7.97 6.10 7.07
C ALA A 27 6.83 5.09 7.34
N ILE A 28 5.69 5.25 6.68
CA ILE A 28 4.59 4.29 6.79
C ILE A 28 4.98 2.94 6.17
N ILE A 29 5.59 2.93 4.98
CA ILE A 29 6.03 1.68 4.33
C ILE A 29 7.10 0.97 5.16
N GLN A 30 8.06 1.72 5.74
CA GLN A 30 9.06 1.17 6.64
C GLN A 30 8.41 0.47 7.84
N LYS A 31 7.44 1.13 8.47
CA LYS A 31 6.71 0.59 9.62
C LYS A 31 5.96 -0.69 9.27
N GLU A 32 5.29 -0.74 8.10
CA GLU A 32 4.42 -1.86 7.71
C GLU A 32 5.20 -3.07 7.20
N SER A 33 6.29 -2.85 6.47
CA SER A 33 6.97 -3.93 5.73
C SER A 33 8.49 -3.93 5.85
N GLY A 34 9.10 -2.87 6.39
CA GLY A 34 10.56 -2.71 6.37
C GLY A 34 11.11 -2.66 4.94
N PHE A 35 10.34 -2.18 3.96
CA PHE A 35 10.65 -2.21 2.53
C PHE A 35 10.83 -3.62 1.94
N ASN A 36 10.31 -4.66 2.62
CA ASN A 36 10.39 -6.05 2.16
C ASN A 36 9.00 -6.54 1.75
N PRO A 37 8.68 -6.56 0.45
CA PRO A 37 7.42 -7.10 -0.03
C PRO A 37 7.40 -8.61 0.21
N ARG A 38 6.28 -9.12 0.73
CA ARG A 38 6.14 -10.54 1.06
C ARG A 38 4.68 -10.98 0.98
N SER A 39 4.51 -12.30 0.80
CA SER A 39 3.18 -12.91 0.95
C SER A 39 2.82 -13.05 2.43
N GLU A 40 1.53 -12.98 2.69
CA GLU A 40 0.96 -13.34 3.99
C GLU A 40 1.37 -14.76 4.37
N THR A 41 1.92 -14.90 5.59
CA THR A 41 2.51 -16.13 6.07
C THR A 41 1.49 -16.98 6.83
N THR A 42 1.86 -18.25 7.06
CA THR A 42 1.05 -19.23 7.79
C THR A 42 0.60 -18.77 9.17
N TYR A 43 -0.59 -19.16 9.53
CA TYR A 43 -1.17 -19.00 10.87
C TYR A 43 -1.08 -20.26 11.74
N SER A 44 -0.38 -21.31 11.28
CA SER A 44 -0.30 -22.61 11.93
C SER A 44 0.09 -22.55 13.41
N LYS A 45 1.02 -21.63 13.76
CA LYS A 45 1.50 -21.41 15.13
C LYS A 45 0.73 -20.34 15.91
N THR A 46 -0.22 -19.63 15.30
CA THR A 46 -1.01 -18.59 15.94
C THR A 46 -2.10 -19.22 16.82
N SER A 47 -2.34 -18.70 18.03
CA SER A 47 -3.40 -19.24 18.91
C SER A 47 -4.78 -19.13 18.27
N ASN A 48 -5.68 -20.06 18.60
CA ASN A 48 -7.04 -20.07 18.05
C ASN A 48 -7.81 -18.79 18.42
N ASP A 49 -7.64 -18.27 19.63
CA ASP A 49 -8.27 -17.04 20.08
C ASP A 49 -7.80 -15.82 19.27
N ARG A 50 -6.50 -15.78 18.98
CA ARG A 50 -5.95 -14.72 18.12
C ARG A 50 -6.50 -14.82 16.70
N ILE A 51 -6.61 -16.01 16.13
CA ILE A 51 -7.22 -16.22 14.82
C ILE A 51 -8.68 -15.78 14.82
N ARG A 52 -9.46 -16.16 15.83
CA ARG A 52 -10.87 -15.73 15.95
C ARG A 52 -11.03 -14.22 16.09
N SER A 53 -10.05 -13.54 16.72
CA SER A 53 -10.05 -12.07 16.81
C SER A 53 -9.79 -11.38 15.46
N ILE A 54 -9.05 -12.04 14.57
CA ILE A 54 -8.70 -11.52 13.23
C ILE A 54 -9.77 -11.89 12.18
N PHE A 55 -10.20 -13.16 12.18
CA PHE A 55 -11.06 -13.71 11.13
C PHE A 55 -12.41 -14.13 11.71
N SER A 56 -13.42 -13.29 11.56
CA SER A 56 -14.77 -13.53 12.12
C SER A 56 -15.37 -14.88 11.71
N LYS A 57 -15.10 -15.35 10.48
CA LYS A 57 -15.60 -16.63 9.97
C LYS A 57 -15.10 -17.83 10.78
N THR A 58 -13.96 -17.70 11.48
CA THR A 58 -13.41 -18.81 12.29
C THR A 58 -14.07 -18.94 13.65
N LYS A 59 -14.91 -17.98 14.08
CA LYS A 59 -15.60 -18.00 15.38
C LYS A 59 -16.58 -19.15 15.54
N THR A 60 -17.07 -19.70 14.43
CA THR A 60 -18.02 -20.81 14.40
C THR A 60 -17.38 -22.20 14.48
N LEU A 61 -16.03 -22.26 14.44
CA LEU A 61 -15.30 -23.53 14.45
C LEU A 61 -14.92 -23.95 15.87
N SER A 62 -14.95 -25.27 16.16
CA SER A 62 -14.34 -25.82 17.37
C SER A 62 -12.81 -25.62 17.34
N ASP A 63 -12.14 -25.81 18.48
CA ASP A 63 -10.68 -25.68 18.56
C ASP A 63 -9.97 -26.75 17.72
N GLU A 64 -10.46 -27.97 17.69
CA GLU A 64 -9.92 -29.06 16.87
C GLU A 64 -10.06 -28.75 15.38
N ALA A 65 -11.26 -28.31 14.97
CA ALA A 65 -11.52 -27.96 13.57
C ALA A 65 -10.64 -26.79 13.11
N LEU A 66 -10.49 -25.74 13.92
CA LEU A 66 -9.65 -24.59 13.62
C LEU A 66 -8.16 -24.96 13.59
N THR A 67 -7.70 -25.79 14.52
CA THR A 67 -6.32 -26.28 14.56
C THR A 67 -5.99 -27.12 13.32
N LYS A 68 -6.90 -27.99 12.90
CA LYS A 68 -6.77 -28.75 11.66
C LYS A 68 -6.77 -27.83 10.43
N LEU A 69 -7.68 -26.86 10.36
CA LEU A 69 -7.80 -25.93 9.24
C LEU A 69 -6.52 -25.09 9.05
N LYS A 70 -5.99 -24.53 10.13
CA LYS A 70 -4.78 -23.66 10.07
C LYS A 70 -3.47 -24.41 9.84
N SER A 71 -3.46 -25.73 9.90
CA SER A 71 -2.29 -26.55 9.57
C SER A 71 -1.98 -26.58 8.08
N ASN A 72 -2.95 -26.20 7.24
CA ASN A 72 -2.81 -26.12 5.79
C ASN A 72 -3.18 -24.70 5.31
N ASP A 73 -2.21 -23.97 4.78
CA ASP A 73 -2.40 -22.58 4.34
C ASP A 73 -3.41 -22.45 3.19
N PHE A 74 -3.41 -23.40 2.25
CA PHE A 74 -4.35 -23.39 1.14
C PHE A 74 -5.80 -23.48 1.63
N ASP A 75 -6.09 -24.40 2.53
CA ASP A 75 -7.41 -24.59 3.11
C ASP A 75 -7.80 -23.40 3.99
N PHE A 76 -6.86 -22.93 4.82
CA PHE A 76 -7.08 -21.79 5.72
C PHE A 76 -7.44 -20.52 4.95
N PHE A 77 -6.61 -20.12 3.99
CA PHE A 77 -6.88 -18.90 3.23
C PHE A 77 -8.10 -19.01 2.34
N ASN A 78 -8.38 -20.17 1.76
CA ASN A 78 -9.64 -20.40 1.03
C ASN A 78 -10.85 -20.30 1.96
N PHE A 79 -10.74 -20.79 3.19
CA PHE A 79 -11.82 -20.64 4.18
C PHE A 79 -12.05 -19.19 4.57
N VAL A 80 -11.00 -18.43 4.93
CA VAL A 80 -11.15 -17.06 5.46
C VAL A 80 -11.41 -16.00 4.39
N TYR A 81 -10.88 -16.16 3.18
CA TYR A 81 -10.94 -15.19 2.08
C TYR A 81 -11.82 -15.63 0.91
N GLY A 82 -12.13 -16.91 0.78
CA GLY A 82 -12.98 -17.41 -0.29
C GLY A 82 -14.40 -16.85 -0.22
N GLY A 83 -14.99 -16.59 -1.40
CA GLY A 83 -16.32 -16.02 -1.54
C GLY A 83 -16.44 -14.53 -1.17
N LYS A 84 -15.31 -13.80 -0.99
CA LYS A 84 -15.30 -12.39 -0.60
C LYS A 84 -14.61 -11.53 -1.67
N TYR A 85 -15.11 -10.32 -1.87
CA TYR A 85 -14.48 -9.28 -2.69
C TYR A 85 -13.91 -9.80 -4.03
N GLY A 86 -14.74 -10.53 -4.77
CA GLY A 86 -14.41 -11.08 -6.09
C GLY A 86 -13.68 -12.43 -6.10
N ASN A 87 -13.26 -12.95 -4.94
CA ASN A 87 -12.76 -14.31 -4.85
C ASN A 87 -13.91 -15.32 -5.03
N SER A 88 -13.70 -16.37 -5.83
CA SER A 88 -14.50 -17.60 -5.68
C SER A 88 -14.15 -18.32 -4.36
N SER A 89 -14.91 -19.34 -3.99
CA SER A 89 -14.65 -20.11 -2.75
C SER A 89 -13.26 -20.74 -2.68
N LYS A 90 -12.62 -20.98 -3.83
CA LYS A 90 -11.30 -21.63 -3.96
C LYS A 90 -10.17 -20.65 -4.32
N GLU A 91 -10.41 -19.33 -4.32
CA GLU A 91 -9.42 -18.34 -4.72
C GLU A 91 -8.82 -17.54 -3.54
N GLY A 92 -9.20 -17.85 -2.30
CA GLY A 92 -8.68 -17.16 -1.12
C GLY A 92 -7.17 -17.26 -0.98
N TYR A 93 -6.60 -18.44 -1.18
CA TYR A 93 -5.15 -18.64 -1.16
C TYR A 93 -4.45 -17.92 -2.32
N LYS A 94 -5.05 -17.97 -3.52
CA LYS A 94 -4.50 -17.31 -4.70
C LYS A 94 -4.36 -15.80 -4.50
N PHE A 95 -5.37 -15.16 -3.89
CA PHE A 95 -5.42 -13.71 -3.69
C PHE A 95 -5.28 -13.30 -2.21
N ARG A 96 -4.45 -14.05 -1.44
CA ARG A 96 -4.04 -13.66 -0.09
C ARG A 96 -3.14 -12.43 -0.10
N GLY A 97 -2.87 -11.86 1.06
CA GLY A 97 -2.04 -10.66 1.18
C GLY A 97 -0.65 -10.80 0.56
N ARG A 98 -0.21 -9.79 -0.21
CA ARG A 98 1.12 -9.71 -0.80
C ARG A 98 1.63 -8.27 -0.89
N GLY A 99 2.92 -8.14 -1.07
CA GLY A 99 3.56 -6.86 -1.31
C GLY A 99 3.83 -6.04 -0.06
N LEU A 100 4.10 -4.76 -0.24
CA LEU A 100 4.45 -3.81 0.82
C LEU A 100 3.25 -3.43 1.71
N ASN A 101 2.04 -3.44 1.16
CA ASN A 101 0.79 -3.07 1.84
C ASN A 101 -0.21 -4.23 1.95
N GLN A 102 0.24 -5.48 1.77
CA GLN A 102 -0.57 -6.68 1.90
C GLN A 102 -1.83 -6.64 1.02
N LEU A 103 -1.64 -6.39 -0.29
CA LEU A 103 -2.71 -6.43 -1.29
C LEU A 103 -3.47 -7.76 -1.21
N THR A 104 -4.75 -7.72 -0.90
CA THR A 104 -5.60 -8.91 -0.68
C THR A 104 -6.89 -8.82 -1.51
N PHE A 105 -7.46 -9.93 -1.89
CA PHE A 105 -8.69 -10.11 -2.67
C PHE A 105 -8.59 -9.81 -4.16
N LYS A 106 -9.22 -10.64 -4.97
CA LYS A 106 -9.21 -10.57 -6.44
C LYS A 106 -9.61 -9.21 -7.00
N SER A 107 -10.61 -8.55 -6.40
CA SER A 107 -11.03 -7.20 -6.83
C SER A 107 -9.89 -6.19 -6.74
N ASN A 108 -9.07 -6.26 -5.69
CA ASN A 108 -7.90 -5.39 -5.53
C ASN A 108 -6.77 -5.79 -6.50
N TYR A 109 -6.54 -7.07 -6.71
CA TYR A 109 -5.56 -7.53 -7.72
C TYR A 109 -5.94 -7.08 -9.13
N ILE A 110 -7.24 -7.12 -9.50
CA ILE A 110 -7.73 -6.57 -10.77
C ILE A 110 -7.50 -5.06 -10.83
N LYS A 111 -7.91 -4.33 -9.78
CA LYS A 111 -7.83 -2.87 -9.70
C LYS A 111 -6.39 -2.37 -9.82
N TYR A 112 -5.51 -2.85 -8.94
CA TYR A 112 -4.12 -2.41 -8.93
C TYR A 112 -3.30 -2.98 -10.08
N GLY A 113 -3.64 -4.16 -10.58
CA GLY A 113 -3.08 -4.69 -11.82
C GLY A 113 -3.32 -3.75 -13.01
N ARG A 114 -4.54 -3.20 -13.12
CA ARG A 114 -4.88 -2.19 -14.14
C ARG A 114 -4.11 -0.89 -13.94
N LEU A 115 -4.08 -0.36 -12.72
CA LEU A 115 -3.42 0.92 -12.39
C LEU A 115 -1.90 0.85 -12.61
N THR A 116 -1.28 -0.28 -12.30
CA THR A 116 0.17 -0.51 -12.47
C THR A 116 0.55 -1.13 -13.82
N LYS A 117 -0.44 -1.42 -14.67
CA LYS A 117 -0.25 -2.11 -15.98
C LYS A 117 0.48 -3.44 -15.83
N THR A 118 0.17 -4.18 -14.76
CA THR A 118 0.79 -5.47 -14.41
C THR A 118 -0.30 -6.54 -14.32
N ASP A 119 -0.09 -7.71 -14.90
CA ASP A 119 -1.05 -8.82 -14.81
C ASP A 119 -0.98 -9.52 -13.44
N LEU A 120 -1.54 -8.87 -12.44
CA LEU A 120 -1.59 -9.39 -11.05
C LEU A 120 -2.66 -10.48 -10.86
N VAL A 121 -3.59 -10.64 -11.80
CA VAL A 121 -4.66 -11.64 -11.68
C VAL A 121 -4.15 -13.04 -12.05
N ASN A 122 -3.41 -13.13 -13.15
CA ASN A 122 -2.82 -14.39 -13.58
C ASN A 122 -1.51 -14.69 -12.84
N ASN A 123 -0.76 -13.66 -12.47
CA ASN A 123 0.54 -13.74 -11.80
C ASN A 123 0.55 -12.96 -10.47
N PRO A 124 -0.23 -13.40 -9.44
CA PRO A 124 -0.37 -12.65 -8.19
C PRO A 124 0.93 -12.48 -7.41
N ASP A 125 1.92 -13.35 -7.61
CA ASP A 125 3.22 -13.28 -6.95
C ASP A 125 4.08 -12.10 -7.44
N LEU A 126 3.77 -11.51 -8.60
CA LEU A 126 4.37 -10.24 -9.04
C LEU A 126 4.12 -9.09 -8.05
N ALA A 127 3.08 -9.17 -7.22
CA ALA A 127 2.88 -8.19 -6.14
C ALA A 127 4.01 -8.21 -5.08
N ASN A 128 4.90 -9.23 -5.07
CA ASN A 128 6.10 -9.29 -4.23
C ASN A 128 7.36 -8.77 -4.94
N ASP A 129 7.31 -8.46 -6.24
CA ASP A 129 8.38 -7.69 -6.88
C ASP A 129 8.44 -6.28 -6.29
N ILE A 130 9.63 -5.80 -5.93
CA ILE A 130 9.75 -4.52 -5.21
C ILE A 130 9.23 -3.32 -6.02
N ARG A 131 9.42 -3.30 -7.35
CA ARG A 131 8.93 -2.20 -8.20
C ARG A 131 7.43 -2.25 -8.34
N VAL A 132 6.87 -3.44 -8.55
CA VAL A 132 5.42 -3.66 -8.63
C VAL A 132 4.76 -3.31 -7.30
N ALA A 133 5.28 -3.82 -6.18
CA ALA A 133 4.78 -3.53 -4.83
C ALA A 133 4.82 -2.03 -4.52
N SER A 134 5.90 -1.33 -4.93
CA SER A 134 6.03 0.12 -4.76
C SER A 134 5.00 0.88 -5.59
N ASN A 135 4.75 0.46 -6.83
CA ASN A 135 3.70 1.05 -7.67
C ASN A 135 2.30 0.82 -7.06
N VAL A 136 2.02 -0.38 -6.57
CA VAL A 136 0.73 -0.69 -5.91
C VAL A 136 0.50 0.24 -4.71
N VAL A 137 1.50 0.41 -3.84
CA VAL A 137 1.35 1.27 -2.66
C VAL A 137 1.28 2.76 -3.03
N ALA A 138 2.01 3.20 -4.05
CA ALA A 138 1.92 4.56 -4.56
C ALA A 138 0.49 4.88 -5.07
N GLN A 139 -0.07 4.00 -5.92
CA GLN A 139 -1.44 4.13 -6.41
C GLN A 139 -2.46 4.08 -5.28
N TYR A 140 -2.22 3.25 -4.26
CA TYR A 140 -3.06 3.19 -3.07
C TYR A 140 -3.09 4.54 -2.33
N PHE A 141 -1.95 5.15 -2.04
CA PHE A 141 -1.90 6.46 -1.36
C PHE A 141 -2.56 7.56 -2.18
N LEU A 142 -2.28 7.63 -3.49
CA LEU A 142 -2.91 8.61 -4.38
C LEU A 142 -4.43 8.47 -4.40
N GLU A 143 -4.93 7.26 -4.45
CA GLU A 143 -6.36 6.98 -4.40
C GLU A 143 -6.98 7.35 -3.05
N GLN A 144 -6.35 6.95 -1.94
CA GLN A 144 -6.84 7.30 -0.60
C GLN A 144 -6.89 8.82 -0.42
N PHE A 145 -5.87 9.52 -0.88
CA PHE A 145 -5.86 10.98 -0.85
C PHE A 145 -7.02 11.56 -1.66
N LYS A 146 -7.19 11.14 -2.91
CA LYS A 146 -8.27 11.59 -3.80
C LYS A 146 -9.65 11.33 -3.20
N ASN A 147 -9.90 10.12 -2.70
CA ASN A 147 -11.19 9.73 -2.15
C ASN A 147 -11.56 10.48 -0.86
N ASN A 148 -10.56 10.97 -0.13
CA ASN A 148 -10.74 11.66 1.14
C ASN A 148 -10.35 13.15 1.08
N GLN A 149 -10.18 13.71 -0.12
CA GLN A 149 -9.66 15.07 -0.34
C GLN A 149 -10.41 16.14 0.47
N LYS A 150 -11.72 16.14 0.46
CA LYS A 150 -12.54 17.10 1.24
C LYS A 150 -12.25 17.03 2.74
N LEU A 151 -12.13 15.82 3.27
CA LEU A 151 -11.85 15.59 4.69
C LEU A 151 -10.42 16.02 5.04
N ILE A 152 -9.45 15.74 4.17
CA ILE A 152 -8.06 16.15 4.32
C ILE A 152 -7.94 17.67 4.28
N GLU A 153 -8.60 18.33 3.34
CA GLU A 153 -8.63 19.79 3.25
C GLU A 153 -9.26 20.42 4.50
N GLN A 154 -10.40 19.93 4.95
CA GLN A 154 -11.07 20.42 6.15
C GLN A 154 -10.25 20.26 7.43
N ARG A 155 -9.57 19.12 7.62
CA ARG A 155 -8.83 18.81 8.86
C ARG A 155 -7.42 19.35 8.88
N TYR A 156 -6.75 19.39 7.73
CA TYR A 156 -5.31 19.63 7.64
C TYR A 156 -4.94 20.81 6.72
N ASN A 157 -5.93 21.44 6.07
CA ASN A 157 -5.70 22.52 5.08
C ASN A 157 -4.73 22.11 3.95
N VAL A 158 -4.82 20.85 3.49
CA VAL A 158 -3.99 20.28 2.42
C VAL A 158 -4.88 19.96 1.23
N LYS A 159 -4.66 20.62 0.10
CA LYS A 159 -5.51 20.53 -1.10
C LYS A 159 -5.08 19.42 -2.08
N ASN A 160 -3.78 19.13 -2.13
CA ASN A 160 -3.27 18.02 -2.92
C ASN A 160 -2.08 17.35 -2.21
N ILE A 161 -1.68 16.17 -2.68
CA ILE A 161 -0.67 15.33 -2.03
C ILE A 161 0.73 15.99 -1.97
N ASN A 162 0.96 17.05 -2.73
CA ASN A 162 2.22 17.77 -2.76
C ASN A 162 2.18 19.13 -2.03
N ASP A 163 1.11 19.44 -1.29
CA ASP A 163 0.94 20.73 -0.60
C ASP A 163 1.38 20.72 0.88
N PHE A 164 1.90 19.60 1.38
CA PHE A 164 2.34 19.51 2.78
C PHE A 164 3.46 20.50 3.10
N LYS A 165 3.36 21.10 4.31
CA LYS A 165 4.30 22.09 4.82
C LYS A 165 5.18 21.55 5.95
N ASP A 166 4.80 20.43 6.56
CA ASP A 166 5.51 19.79 7.67
C ASP A 166 5.29 18.26 7.69
N THR A 167 6.20 17.57 8.39
CA THR A 167 6.17 16.11 8.52
C THR A 167 5.02 15.59 9.38
N THR A 168 4.64 16.32 10.43
CA THR A 168 3.59 15.89 11.36
C THR A 168 2.25 15.78 10.65
N THR A 169 1.88 16.82 9.90
CA THR A 169 0.66 16.82 9.09
C THR A 169 0.70 15.73 8.03
N ALA A 170 1.83 15.59 7.31
CA ALA A 170 1.97 14.56 6.29
C ALA A 170 1.87 13.15 6.87
N VAL A 171 2.58 12.84 7.97
CA VAL A 171 2.48 11.53 8.66
C VAL A 171 1.05 11.24 9.09
N ASN A 172 0.34 12.24 9.65
CA ASN A 172 -1.06 12.07 10.05
C ASN A 172 -1.94 11.65 8.87
N VAL A 173 -1.80 12.31 7.73
CA VAL A 173 -2.60 11.99 6.54
C VAL A 173 -2.24 10.62 5.97
N PHE A 174 -0.95 10.32 5.77
CA PHE A 174 -0.52 9.01 5.24
C PHE A 174 -0.83 7.86 6.19
N TYR A 175 -0.74 8.08 7.50
CA TYR A 175 -1.13 7.10 8.49
C TYR A 175 -2.63 6.79 8.41
N ASN A 176 -3.48 7.83 8.35
CA ASN A 176 -4.92 7.67 8.18
C ASN A 176 -5.28 7.05 6.82
N ALA A 177 -4.55 7.37 5.76
CA ALA A 177 -4.70 6.71 4.47
C ALA A 177 -4.49 5.18 4.59
N ASN A 178 -3.46 4.76 5.34
CA ASN A 178 -3.18 3.34 5.57
C ASN A 178 -4.20 2.66 6.50
N ALA A 179 -4.65 3.35 7.55
CA ALA A 179 -5.58 2.80 8.55
C ALA A 179 -7.07 2.93 8.19
N GLY A 180 -7.39 3.78 7.20
CA GLY A 180 -8.74 4.17 6.82
C GLY A 180 -9.24 5.41 7.58
N PHE A 181 -9.64 6.44 6.82
CA PHE A 181 -10.05 7.76 7.36
C PHE A 181 -11.34 7.75 8.20
N GLY A 182 -12.14 6.70 8.10
CA GLY A 182 -13.41 6.59 8.82
C GLY A 182 -13.33 5.84 10.16
N LYS A 183 -12.18 5.33 10.54
CA LYS A 183 -11.99 4.68 11.84
C LYS A 183 -11.55 5.72 12.85
N ASP A 184 -12.17 5.70 14.05
CA ASP A 184 -11.65 6.47 15.17
C ASP A 184 -10.28 5.89 15.57
N THR A 185 -9.26 6.56 15.08
CA THR A 185 -7.87 6.16 15.26
C THR A 185 -7.27 6.72 16.55
N SER A 186 -8.08 7.36 17.43
CA SER A 186 -7.57 8.04 18.60
C SER A 186 -6.90 7.12 19.63
N LYS A 187 -7.35 5.86 19.77
CA LYS A 187 -6.82 4.92 20.76
C LYS A 187 -5.79 3.91 20.24
N THR A 188 -5.89 3.49 18.96
CA THR A 188 -4.99 2.48 18.37
C THR A 188 -3.83 3.05 17.58
N THR A 189 -3.86 4.33 17.33
CA THR A 189 -2.97 5.03 16.39
C THR A 189 -1.73 5.64 17.03
N THR A 190 -1.72 5.81 18.36
CA THR A 190 -0.64 6.55 19.04
C THR A 190 0.71 5.85 18.87
N GLU A 191 0.80 4.55 19.08
CA GLU A 191 2.05 3.81 18.93
C GLU A 191 2.52 3.74 17.48
N GLY A 192 1.62 3.43 16.56
CA GLY A 192 1.95 3.37 15.13
C GLY A 192 2.34 4.72 14.54
N LYS A 193 1.67 5.80 14.96
CA LYS A 193 2.04 7.17 14.63
C LYS A 193 3.41 7.55 15.20
N THR A 194 3.64 7.25 16.46
CA THR A 194 4.91 7.54 17.15
C THR A 194 6.06 6.83 16.46
N ARG A 195 5.89 5.58 16.05
CA ARG A 195 6.89 4.83 15.26
C ARG A 195 7.15 5.48 13.89
N ALA A 196 6.12 5.93 13.19
CA ALA A 196 6.29 6.63 11.92
C ALA A 196 7.00 7.97 12.12
N LEU A 197 6.63 8.74 13.13
CA LEU A 197 7.27 10.01 13.47
C LEU A 197 8.73 9.84 13.90
N SER A 198 9.08 8.74 14.58
CA SER A 198 10.47 8.51 15.01
C SER A 198 11.44 8.25 13.85
N VAL A 199 10.97 7.85 12.70
CA VAL A 199 11.80 7.56 11.51
C VAL A 199 11.63 8.57 10.37
N VAL A 200 10.59 9.41 10.40
CA VAL A 200 10.27 10.32 9.28
C VAL A 200 11.38 11.33 9.00
N ASP A 201 12.08 11.80 10.01
CA ASP A 201 13.15 12.81 9.83
C ASP A 201 14.35 12.25 9.08
N SER A 202 14.67 10.94 9.26
CA SER A 202 15.70 10.27 8.45
C SER A 202 15.30 10.20 6.97
N PHE A 203 14.02 9.96 6.68
CA PHE A 203 13.51 9.99 5.31
C PHE A 203 13.37 11.39 4.75
N LEU A 204 13.10 12.39 5.58
CA LEU A 204 13.11 13.78 5.16
C LEU A 204 14.51 14.22 4.74
N LYS A 205 15.55 13.86 5.51
CA LYS A 205 16.94 14.05 5.14
C LYS A 205 17.25 13.37 3.81
N TYR A 206 16.91 12.07 3.68
CA TYR A 206 17.06 11.31 2.44
C TYR A 206 16.38 12.00 1.23
N ALA A 207 15.11 12.40 1.38
CA ALA A 207 14.34 13.07 0.32
C ALA A 207 14.92 14.44 -0.07
N THR A 208 15.64 15.11 0.85
CA THR A 208 16.27 16.41 0.61
C THR A 208 17.62 16.26 -0.09
N GLU A 209 18.43 15.29 0.30
CA GLU A 209 19.78 15.06 -0.22
C GLU A 209 19.76 14.42 -1.62
N ASN A 210 18.78 13.58 -1.93
CA ASN A 210 18.68 12.86 -3.20
C ASN A 210 17.86 13.56 -4.29
N LYS A 211 17.57 14.86 -4.14
CA LYS A 211 16.82 15.66 -5.12
C LYS A 211 17.47 15.72 -6.52
N GLY A 212 18.78 15.60 -6.61
CA GLY A 212 19.53 15.74 -7.87
C GLY A 212 19.50 14.48 -8.75
N THR A 213 19.39 13.31 -8.15
CA THR A 213 19.49 12.01 -8.87
C THR A 213 18.14 11.54 -9.43
N ILE A 214 17.04 12.14 -9.00
CA ILE A 214 15.68 11.65 -9.20
C ILE A 214 14.88 12.55 -10.16
N GLY A 215 15.28 13.83 -10.33
CA GLY A 215 14.53 14.82 -11.11
C GLY A 215 14.63 14.68 -12.63
N VAL A 216 15.67 14.04 -13.16
CA VAL A 216 15.90 14.02 -14.62
C VAL A 216 15.07 12.94 -15.33
N GLY A 217 14.74 11.83 -14.67
CA GLY A 217 13.95 10.74 -15.24
C GLY A 217 12.46 11.06 -15.42
N ALA A 218 11.87 11.82 -14.49
CA ALA A 218 10.44 12.15 -14.50
C ALA A 218 10.08 13.14 -15.62
N LEU A 219 10.95 14.10 -15.90
CA LEU A 219 10.74 15.09 -16.98
C LEU A 219 10.76 14.44 -18.38
N LEU A 220 11.61 13.43 -18.58
CA LEU A 220 11.71 12.72 -19.87
C LEU A 220 10.50 11.79 -20.12
N LEU A 221 9.92 11.19 -19.07
CA LEU A 221 8.72 10.36 -19.21
C LEU A 221 7.46 11.19 -19.50
N ILE A 222 7.29 12.35 -18.87
CA ILE A 222 6.17 13.26 -19.15
C ILE A 222 6.29 13.82 -20.58
N ALA A 223 7.49 14.21 -21.00
CA ALA A 223 7.74 14.64 -22.36
C ALA A 223 7.53 13.50 -23.39
N GLY A 224 7.96 12.28 -23.07
CA GLY A 224 7.78 11.10 -23.93
C GLY A 224 6.32 10.69 -24.08
N ILE A 225 5.52 10.74 -23.01
CA ILE A 225 4.08 10.43 -23.05
C ILE A 225 3.32 11.55 -23.80
N GLY A 226 3.65 12.81 -23.55
CA GLY A 226 3.07 13.95 -24.26
C GLY A 226 3.39 13.90 -25.76
N TYR A 227 4.64 13.61 -26.12
CA TYR A 227 5.06 13.46 -27.50
C TYR A 227 4.41 12.26 -28.19
N TYR A 228 4.33 11.11 -27.52
CA TYR A 228 3.65 9.92 -28.04
C TYR A 228 2.14 10.14 -28.21
N ALA A 229 1.48 10.77 -27.26
CA ALA A 229 0.06 11.10 -27.35
C ALA A 229 -0.22 12.12 -28.48
N TYR A 230 0.65 13.11 -28.63
CA TYR A 230 0.58 14.09 -29.72
C TYR A 230 0.79 13.46 -31.08
N THR A 231 1.82 12.62 -31.26
CA THR A 231 2.11 11.96 -32.56
C THR A 231 1.07 10.92 -32.95
N LYS A 232 0.27 10.41 -31.97
CA LYS A 232 -0.83 9.45 -32.23
C LYS A 232 -2.22 10.10 -32.32
N ASN A 233 -2.32 11.44 -32.33
CA ASN A 233 -3.61 12.17 -32.34
C ASN A 233 -4.57 11.79 -31.18
N LEU A 234 -4.01 11.36 -30.04
CA LEU A 234 -4.79 11.00 -28.84
C LEU A 234 -5.18 12.21 -27.99
N ILE A 235 -4.54 13.37 -28.24
CA ILE A 235 -4.89 14.65 -27.62
C ILE A 235 -4.99 15.67 -28.75
N ARG A 236 -6.15 16.30 -28.95
CA ARG A 236 -6.28 17.54 -29.73
C ARG A 236 -6.15 18.70 -28.76
N LEU A 237 -5.19 19.57 -29.00
CA LEU A 237 -5.10 20.88 -28.34
C LEU A 237 -6.21 21.79 -28.86
#